data_7bb7ff958a7fbeaceae96f4819bca442
#
_entry.id   7bb7ff958a7fbeaceae96f4819bca442
#
_cell.length_a   1.000
_cell.length_b   1.000
_cell.length_c   1.000
_cell.angle_alpha   90.00
_cell.angle_beta   90.00
_cell.angle_gamma   90.00
#
_symmetry.space_group_name_H-M   'P 1'
#
loop_
_entity.id
_entity.type
_entity.pdbx_description
1 polymer ?
#
loop_
_entity_poly.entity_id
_entity_poly.type
_entity_poly.pdbx_seq_one_letter_code
_entity_poly.pdbx_strand_id
1 'polypeptide(L)'
;MSGRTKEFFAYVIPSVLAFALSGVYTIVDGFFVGQSLGDIGLAAITLGYPVTALVVAVGTGLGLAAAIRFTILNAQSETQKAQECFSAASLLMLLTAAVLTALLFFFADPILGFLGARNEALRLAAEYARIIALGAVFQLLATGFVPFIRNMGGASFAMVAMILGFVTNIVLDYALVWVANWGMAGAALATIIGQAVTMLAAIVFFVRKKCRLRLPEAKRLRSFWGETLKVSLSPFGLTFSPTVTMMLMNRFLLLYGDEQAVAIYGCIGYIISIIYLLLQGVGDGSQPLISEQYGRGDRAAVRHTLSMAYMAAAVVTVVCMLGVFLARDKVGVLFGASAQSNVGVAQMLPYYLAPLLFLAYVRITTSYFYATEEMILSYIIVYAEPVFTLLLLFILPQFLKLTGVWLAVPLAQTATFAVGLIESRVAKQKAV
;
A
#
# COMPACT_ATOMS: atom_id res chain seq x y z
N MET A 1 6.23 -27.57 -15.43
CA MET A 1 5.34 -26.78 -14.56
C MET A 1 3.90 -27.09 -14.94
N SER A 2 3.01 -27.38 -13.98
CA SER A 2 1.58 -27.55 -14.26
C SER A 2 0.99 -26.26 -14.84
N GLY A 3 -0.10 -26.36 -15.63
CA GLY A 3 -0.76 -25.17 -16.21
C GLY A 3 -1.11 -24.11 -15.15
N ARG A 4 -1.58 -24.54 -13.97
CA ARG A 4 -1.91 -23.66 -12.82
C ARG A 4 -0.69 -22.91 -12.27
N THR A 5 0.47 -23.56 -12.22
CA THR A 5 1.72 -22.92 -11.76
C THR A 5 2.18 -21.83 -12.73
N LYS A 6 2.07 -22.08 -14.04
CA LYS A 6 2.42 -21.09 -15.07
C LYS A 6 1.48 -19.87 -14.97
N GLU A 7 0.20 -20.11 -14.79
CA GLU A 7 -0.81 -19.07 -14.61
C GLU A 7 -0.53 -18.22 -13.36
N PHE A 8 -0.23 -18.84 -12.21
CA PHE A 8 0.13 -18.14 -10.98
C PHE A 8 1.29 -17.16 -11.20
N PHE A 9 2.38 -17.62 -11.80
CA PHE A 9 3.54 -16.75 -12.06
C PHE A 9 3.25 -15.66 -13.09
N ALA A 10 2.35 -15.88 -14.05
CA ALA A 10 1.92 -14.86 -15.01
C ALA A 10 1.19 -13.68 -14.35
N TYR A 11 0.58 -13.87 -13.18
CA TYR A 11 -0.04 -12.80 -12.41
C TYR A 11 0.90 -12.21 -11.34
N VAL A 12 1.62 -13.07 -10.63
CA VAL A 12 2.42 -12.65 -9.47
C VAL A 12 3.69 -11.92 -9.89
N ILE A 13 4.43 -12.40 -10.90
CA ILE A 13 5.68 -11.75 -11.32
C ILE A 13 5.45 -10.30 -11.78
N PRO A 14 4.50 -10.00 -12.71
CA PRO A 14 4.24 -8.63 -13.09
C PRO A 14 3.81 -7.74 -11.90
N SER A 15 3.02 -8.28 -10.96
CA SER A 15 2.59 -7.54 -9.79
C SER A 15 3.76 -7.21 -8.87
N VAL A 16 4.63 -8.17 -8.56
CA VAL A 16 5.82 -7.95 -7.73
C VAL A 16 6.76 -6.94 -8.37
N LEU A 17 7.00 -7.02 -9.69
CA LEU A 17 7.84 -6.07 -10.42
C LEU A 17 7.26 -4.65 -10.39
N ALA A 18 5.94 -4.49 -10.56
CA ALA A 18 5.29 -3.19 -10.49
C ALA A 18 5.45 -2.55 -9.10
N PHE A 19 5.25 -3.32 -8.03
CA PHE A 19 5.43 -2.82 -6.66
C PHE A 19 6.91 -2.59 -6.30
N ALA A 20 7.84 -3.38 -6.81
CA ALA A 20 9.27 -3.12 -6.66
C ALA A 20 9.67 -1.77 -7.26
N LEU A 21 9.21 -1.48 -8.47
CA LEU A 21 9.46 -0.19 -9.14
C LEU A 21 8.74 0.98 -8.45
N SER A 22 7.58 0.75 -7.81
CA SER A 22 6.93 1.75 -6.97
C SER A 22 7.81 2.17 -5.79
N GLY A 23 8.53 1.23 -5.17
CA GLY A 23 9.50 1.55 -4.12
C GLY A 23 10.67 2.41 -4.64
N VAL A 24 11.20 2.09 -5.81
CA VAL A 24 12.28 2.86 -6.45
C VAL A 24 11.81 4.28 -6.77
N TYR A 25 10.64 4.42 -7.36
CA TYR A 25 10.07 5.73 -7.70
C TYR A 25 9.95 6.64 -6.46
N THR A 26 9.48 6.12 -5.32
CA THR A 26 9.33 6.90 -4.08
C THR A 26 10.67 7.44 -3.57
N ILE A 27 11.76 6.67 -3.72
CA ILE A 27 13.10 7.10 -3.36
C ILE A 27 13.58 8.22 -4.29
N VAL A 28 13.34 8.10 -5.59
CA VAL A 28 13.75 9.08 -6.60
C VAL A 28 13.00 10.40 -6.43
N ASP A 29 11.70 10.38 -6.16
CA ASP A 29 10.90 11.57 -5.85
C ASP A 29 11.45 12.33 -4.65
N GLY A 30 11.71 11.63 -3.53
CA GLY A 30 12.36 12.22 -2.36
C GLY A 30 13.75 12.79 -2.65
N PHE A 31 14.54 12.15 -3.51
CA PHE A 31 15.85 12.65 -3.93
C PHE A 31 15.76 14.00 -4.66
N PHE A 32 14.87 14.15 -5.64
CA PHE A 32 14.73 15.42 -6.36
C PHE A 32 14.27 16.56 -5.46
N VAL A 33 13.29 16.30 -4.58
CA VAL A 33 12.82 17.30 -3.62
C VAL A 33 13.93 17.70 -2.64
N GLY A 34 14.67 16.72 -2.10
CA GLY A 34 15.76 16.98 -1.16
C GLY A 34 16.91 17.79 -1.78
N GLN A 35 17.27 17.49 -3.02
CA GLN A 35 18.31 18.23 -3.74
C GLN A 35 17.89 19.66 -4.13
N SER A 36 16.61 19.88 -4.40
CA SER A 36 16.09 21.19 -4.83
C SER A 36 15.78 22.12 -3.66
N LEU A 37 15.17 21.61 -2.58
CA LEU A 37 14.66 22.40 -1.45
C LEU A 37 15.39 22.12 -0.13
N GLY A 38 16.36 21.21 -0.12
CA GLY A 38 17.12 20.85 1.08
C GLY A 38 16.25 20.24 2.17
N ASP A 39 16.68 20.39 3.42
CA ASP A 39 16.05 19.76 4.60
C ASP A 39 14.60 20.21 4.82
N ILE A 40 14.28 21.47 4.49
CA ILE A 40 12.91 22.00 4.63
C ILE A 40 11.96 21.31 3.63
N GLY A 41 12.41 21.08 2.40
CA GLY A 41 11.66 20.33 1.39
C GLY A 41 11.42 18.88 1.81
N LEU A 42 12.46 18.22 2.31
CA LEU A 42 12.36 16.84 2.84
C LEU A 42 11.41 16.76 4.03
N ALA A 43 11.46 17.72 4.94
CA ALA A 43 10.52 17.80 6.05
C ALA A 43 9.09 18.01 5.55
N ALA A 44 8.88 18.90 4.59
CA ALA A 44 7.56 19.20 4.02
C ALA A 44 6.94 17.99 3.31
N ILE A 45 7.70 17.26 2.47
CA ILE A 45 7.18 16.07 1.79
C ILE A 45 6.89 14.93 2.77
N THR A 46 7.71 14.76 3.80
CA THR A 46 7.50 13.76 4.86
C THR A 46 6.21 14.03 5.63
N LEU A 47 5.92 15.29 5.96
CA LEU A 47 4.69 15.70 6.63
C LEU A 47 3.47 15.68 5.69
N GLY A 48 3.67 15.88 4.38
CA GLY A 48 2.62 15.76 3.36
C GLY A 48 2.30 14.32 2.96
N TYR A 49 3.24 13.38 3.14
CA TYR A 49 3.10 11.99 2.73
C TYR A 49 1.84 11.28 3.26
N PRO A 50 1.41 11.45 4.54
CA PRO A 50 0.18 10.84 5.04
C PRO A 50 -1.08 11.23 4.25
N VAL A 51 -1.11 12.45 3.68
CA VAL A 51 -2.22 12.92 2.83
C VAL A 51 -2.28 12.12 1.52
N THR A 52 -1.13 11.98 0.86
CA THR A 52 -1.01 11.16 -0.37
C THR A 52 -1.31 9.69 -0.07
N ALA A 53 -0.76 9.14 1.01
CA ALA A 53 -0.99 7.76 1.44
C ALA A 53 -2.48 7.47 1.70
N LEU A 54 -3.21 8.44 2.27
CA LEU A 54 -4.66 8.34 2.47
C LEU A 54 -5.41 8.19 1.15
N VAL A 55 -5.11 9.04 0.15
CA VAL A 55 -5.76 8.97 -1.18
C VAL A 55 -5.48 7.64 -1.86
N VAL A 56 -4.22 7.18 -1.83
CA VAL A 56 -3.82 5.86 -2.35
C VAL A 56 -4.56 4.73 -1.64
N ALA A 57 -4.61 4.77 -0.31
CA ALA A 57 -5.25 3.71 0.47
C ALA A 57 -6.77 3.63 0.22
N VAL A 58 -7.44 4.78 0.09
CA VAL A 58 -8.87 4.83 -0.27
C VAL A 58 -9.10 4.28 -1.67
N GLY A 59 -8.30 4.70 -2.66
CA GLY A 59 -8.38 4.20 -4.04
C GLY A 59 -8.14 2.70 -4.14
N THR A 60 -7.07 2.22 -3.50
CA THR A 60 -6.74 0.78 -3.43
C THR A 60 -7.86 0.00 -2.73
N GLY A 61 -8.35 0.51 -1.60
CA GLY A 61 -9.42 -0.11 -0.84
C GLY A 61 -10.68 -0.30 -1.67
N LEU A 62 -11.22 0.78 -2.22
CA LEU A 62 -12.45 0.74 -3.02
C LEU A 62 -12.29 -0.07 -4.30
N GLY A 63 -11.17 0.14 -5.02
CA GLY A 63 -10.92 -0.53 -6.29
C GLY A 63 -10.73 -2.03 -6.13
N LEU A 64 -9.92 -2.45 -5.15
CA LEU A 64 -9.64 -3.87 -4.92
C LEU A 64 -10.88 -4.61 -4.42
N ALA A 65 -11.64 -4.01 -3.49
CA ALA A 65 -12.89 -4.58 -2.99
C ALA A 65 -13.90 -4.84 -4.12
N ALA A 66 -14.10 -3.85 -4.97
CA ALA A 66 -15.02 -3.98 -6.09
C ALA A 66 -14.50 -4.93 -7.18
N ALA A 67 -13.18 -4.97 -7.43
CA ALA A 67 -12.57 -5.90 -8.38
C ALA A 67 -12.70 -7.36 -7.93
N ILE A 68 -12.62 -7.64 -6.62
CA ILE A 68 -12.89 -8.95 -6.04
C ILE A 68 -14.32 -9.39 -6.35
N ARG A 69 -15.29 -8.53 -6.01
CA ARG A 69 -16.72 -8.82 -6.25
C ARG A 69 -17.03 -9.00 -7.72
N PHE A 70 -16.45 -8.15 -8.58
CA PHE A 70 -16.52 -8.27 -10.03
C PHE A 70 -16.04 -9.65 -10.51
N THR A 71 -14.91 -10.13 -10.01
CA THR A 71 -14.33 -11.42 -10.40
C THR A 71 -15.19 -12.59 -9.93
N ILE A 72 -15.68 -12.56 -8.69
CA ILE A 72 -16.58 -13.59 -8.15
C ILE A 72 -17.86 -13.68 -8.98
N LEU A 73 -18.50 -12.54 -9.28
CA LEU A 73 -19.70 -12.50 -10.10
C LEU A 73 -19.47 -13.04 -11.53
N ASN A 74 -18.34 -12.71 -12.16
CA ASN A 74 -17.99 -13.28 -13.45
C ASN A 74 -17.73 -14.79 -13.40
N ALA A 75 -17.07 -15.27 -12.36
CA ALA A 75 -16.83 -16.69 -12.14
C ALA A 75 -18.14 -17.48 -11.92
N GLN A 76 -19.17 -16.82 -11.38
CA GLN A 76 -20.54 -17.35 -11.22
C GLN A 76 -21.40 -17.21 -12.49
N SER A 77 -20.82 -16.75 -13.63
CA SER A 77 -21.53 -16.48 -14.88
C SER A 77 -22.53 -15.32 -14.82
N GLU A 78 -22.47 -14.48 -13.78
CA GLU A 78 -23.34 -13.30 -13.60
C GLU A 78 -22.73 -12.03 -14.24
N THR A 79 -22.35 -12.12 -15.52
CA THR A 79 -21.60 -11.07 -16.24
C THR A 79 -22.30 -9.71 -16.22
N GLN A 80 -23.64 -9.66 -16.28
CA GLN A 80 -24.36 -8.39 -16.20
C GLN A 80 -24.16 -7.71 -14.84
N LYS A 81 -24.31 -8.47 -13.73
CA LYS A 81 -24.10 -7.93 -12.38
C LYS A 81 -22.63 -7.50 -12.17
N ALA A 82 -21.67 -8.22 -12.77
CA ALA A 82 -20.26 -7.83 -12.72
C ALA A 82 -20.05 -6.46 -13.41
N GLN A 83 -20.66 -6.21 -14.58
CA GLN A 83 -20.58 -4.91 -15.24
C GLN A 83 -21.28 -3.80 -14.44
N GLU A 84 -22.40 -4.10 -13.82
CA GLU A 84 -23.08 -3.17 -12.90
C GLU A 84 -22.21 -2.85 -11.69
N CYS A 85 -21.51 -3.85 -11.10
CA CYS A 85 -20.57 -3.68 -10.01
C CYS A 85 -19.39 -2.77 -10.41
N PHE A 86 -18.80 -2.99 -11.59
CA PHE A 86 -17.73 -2.12 -12.13
C PHE A 86 -18.18 -0.67 -12.26
N SER A 87 -19.40 -0.46 -12.81
CA SER A 87 -19.95 0.90 -13.02
C SER A 87 -20.28 1.57 -11.68
N ALA A 88 -20.86 0.83 -10.73
CA ALA A 88 -21.17 1.31 -9.39
C ALA A 88 -19.89 1.70 -8.63
N ALA A 89 -18.84 0.89 -8.74
CA ALA A 89 -17.54 1.17 -8.12
C ALA A 89 -16.85 2.39 -8.74
N SER A 90 -16.89 2.53 -10.08
CA SER A 90 -16.33 3.70 -10.77
C SER A 90 -17.01 5.00 -10.32
N LEU A 91 -18.34 4.98 -10.19
CA LEU A 91 -19.09 6.13 -9.67
C LEU A 91 -18.75 6.41 -8.20
N LEU A 92 -18.68 5.38 -7.35
CA LEU A 92 -18.30 5.52 -5.95
C LEU A 92 -16.90 6.14 -5.82
N MET A 93 -15.94 5.67 -6.60
CA MET A 93 -14.57 6.21 -6.61
C MET A 93 -14.55 7.68 -7.04
N LEU A 94 -15.31 8.08 -8.06
CA LEU A 94 -15.44 9.48 -8.50
C LEU A 94 -16.03 10.38 -7.41
N LEU A 95 -17.12 9.95 -6.77
CA LEU A 95 -17.74 10.69 -5.68
C LEU A 95 -16.80 10.81 -4.48
N THR A 96 -16.12 9.73 -4.12
CA THR A 96 -15.13 9.73 -3.04
C THR A 96 -13.95 10.65 -3.36
N ALA A 97 -13.48 10.65 -4.61
CA ALA A 97 -12.43 11.57 -5.05
C ALA A 97 -12.87 13.03 -4.91
N ALA A 98 -14.09 13.38 -5.31
CA ALA A 98 -14.63 14.73 -5.15
C ALA A 98 -14.70 15.17 -3.68
N VAL A 99 -15.16 14.27 -2.80
CA VAL A 99 -15.21 14.52 -1.34
C VAL A 99 -13.80 14.70 -0.79
N LEU A 100 -12.85 13.81 -1.12
CA LEU A 100 -11.47 13.93 -0.67
C LEU A 100 -10.79 15.19 -1.19
N THR A 101 -11.02 15.56 -2.46
CA THR A 101 -10.53 16.82 -3.03
C THR A 101 -11.00 18.00 -2.18
N ALA A 102 -12.30 18.10 -1.89
CA ALA A 102 -12.84 19.18 -1.09
C ALA A 102 -12.25 19.20 0.34
N LEU A 103 -12.26 18.05 1.01
CA LEU A 103 -11.74 17.96 2.37
C LEU A 103 -10.23 18.29 2.46
N LEU A 104 -9.42 17.70 1.60
CA LEU A 104 -7.97 17.89 1.64
C LEU A 104 -7.56 19.28 1.14
N PHE A 105 -8.29 19.89 0.20
CA PHE A 105 -8.00 21.22 -0.29
C PHE A 105 -8.30 22.30 0.75
N PHE A 106 -9.49 22.25 1.37
CA PHE A 106 -9.91 23.26 2.35
C PHE A 106 -9.29 23.07 3.74
N PHE A 107 -8.97 21.84 4.12
CA PHE A 107 -8.44 21.51 5.45
C PHE A 107 -6.95 21.12 5.43
N ALA A 108 -6.18 21.44 4.37
CA ALA A 108 -4.76 21.12 4.28
C ALA A 108 -3.98 21.67 5.49
N ASP A 109 -4.09 22.99 5.79
CA ASP A 109 -3.33 23.60 6.87
C ASP A 109 -3.66 23.01 8.26
N PRO A 110 -4.93 22.88 8.68
CA PRO A 110 -5.22 22.27 9.98
C PRO A 110 -4.80 20.81 10.07
N ILE A 111 -4.94 20.01 8.99
CA ILE A 111 -4.48 18.62 8.97
C ILE A 111 -2.96 18.55 9.15
N LEU A 112 -2.20 19.30 8.35
CA LEU A 112 -0.75 19.30 8.41
C LEU A 112 -0.23 19.92 9.71
N GLY A 113 -0.90 20.95 10.22
CA GLY A 113 -0.62 21.53 11.53
C GLY A 113 -0.79 20.54 12.67
N PHE A 114 -1.84 19.69 12.60
CA PHE A 114 -2.04 18.57 13.54
C PHE A 114 -0.94 17.51 13.41
N LEU A 115 -0.47 17.24 12.20
CA LEU A 115 0.67 16.32 11.94
C LEU A 115 2.03 16.89 12.38
N GLY A 116 2.08 18.12 12.85
CA GLY A 116 3.27 18.74 13.41
C GLY A 116 3.99 19.70 12.47
N ALA A 117 3.45 19.97 11.29
CA ALA A 117 4.02 20.98 10.39
C ALA A 117 3.95 22.38 10.99
N ARG A 118 5.01 23.17 10.87
CA ARG A 118 5.10 24.56 11.36
C ARG A 118 5.86 25.43 10.36
N ASN A 119 5.60 26.73 10.42
CA ASN A 119 6.32 27.76 9.67
C ASN A 119 6.42 27.43 8.16
N GLU A 120 7.62 27.50 7.60
CA GLU A 120 7.89 27.27 6.18
C GLU A 120 7.58 25.82 5.75
N ALA A 121 7.85 24.83 6.60
CA ALA A 121 7.51 23.43 6.31
C ALA A 121 5.98 23.24 6.18
N LEU A 122 5.17 23.97 6.98
CA LEU A 122 3.72 23.94 6.83
C LEU A 122 3.28 24.55 5.49
N ARG A 123 3.86 25.68 5.10
CA ARG A 123 3.54 26.36 3.83
C ARG A 123 3.80 25.44 2.64
N LEU A 124 5.01 24.85 2.59
CA LEU A 124 5.40 23.93 1.51
C LEU A 124 4.58 22.63 1.49
N ALA A 125 4.34 22.03 2.65
CA ALA A 125 3.52 20.83 2.75
C ALA A 125 2.06 21.11 2.38
N ALA A 126 1.50 22.27 2.73
CA ALA A 126 0.13 22.66 2.36
C ALA A 126 0.01 22.94 0.85
N GLU A 127 1.01 23.58 0.24
CA GLU A 127 1.09 23.77 -1.21
C GLU A 127 1.05 22.41 -1.91
N TYR A 128 1.92 21.47 -1.51
CA TYR A 128 1.96 20.11 -2.02
C TYR A 128 0.60 19.40 -1.85
N ALA A 129 0.05 19.40 -0.63
CA ALA A 129 -1.19 18.71 -0.30
C ALA A 129 -2.41 19.26 -1.09
N ARG A 130 -2.51 20.57 -1.30
CA ARG A 130 -3.59 21.17 -2.10
C ARG A 130 -3.49 20.77 -3.57
N ILE A 131 -2.30 20.74 -4.15
CA ILE A 131 -2.11 20.30 -5.53
C ILE A 131 -2.46 18.81 -5.65
N ILE A 132 -1.97 17.95 -4.72
CA ILE A 132 -2.36 16.54 -4.65
C ILE A 132 -3.88 16.37 -4.51
N ALA A 133 -4.53 17.20 -3.69
CA ALA A 133 -5.99 17.18 -3.54
C ALA A 133 -6.72 17.45 -4.85
N LEU A 134 -6.29 18.44 -5.63
CA LEU A 134 -6.87 18.72 -6.96
C LEU A 134 -6.68 17.55 -7.93
N GLY A 135 -5.58 16.81 -7.79
CA GLY A 135 -5.31 15.60 -8.58
C GLY A 135 -5.81 14.31 -7.96
N ALA A 136 -6.51 14.35 -6.82
CA ALA A 136 -6.96 13.13 -6.11
C ALA A 136 -7.82 12.22 -6.98
N VAL A 137 -8.58 12.77 -7.92
CA VAL A 137 -9.37 11.98 -8.88
C VAL A 137 -8.49 11.06 -9.74
N PHE A 138 -7.36 11.56 -10.24
CA PHE A 138 -6.43 10.78 -11.05
C PHE A 138 -5.77 9.69 -10.21
N GLN A 139 -5.30 10.04 -9.03
CA GLN A 139 -4.63 9.13 -8.12
C GLN A 139 -5.57 8.02 -7.62
N LEU A 140 -6.79 8.37 -7.21
CA LEU A 140 -7.77 7.41 -6.70
C LEU A 140 -8.26 6.47 -7.81
N LEU A 141 -8.52 6.98 -9.01
CA LEU A 141 -8.90 6.15 -10.15
C LEU A 141 -7.75 5.29 -10.67
N ALA A 142 -6.51 5.79 -10.71
CA ALA A 142 -5.35 5.00 -11.09
C ALA A 142 -5.19 3.79 -10.15
N THR A 143 -5.13 4.04 -8.84
CA THR A 143 -4.95 2.97 -7.83
C THR A 143 -6.15 2.03 -7.75
N GLY A 144 -7.36 2.54 -7.98
CA GLY A 144 -8.59 1.74 -7.96
C GLY A 144 -8.83 0.92 -9.22
N PHE A 145 -8.39 1.37 -10.40
CA PHE A 145 -8.57 0.64 -11.66
C PHE A 145 -7.52 -0.44 -11.90
N VAL A 146 -6.32 -0.29 -11.38
CA VAL A 146 -5.25 -1.30 -11.51
C VAL A 146 -5.69 -2.70 -11.01
N PRO A 147 -6.35 -2.86 -9.85
CA PRO A 147 -6.93 -4.14 -9.45
C PRO A 147 -7.92 -4.71 -10.48
N PHE A 148 -8.80 -3.91 -11.06
CA PHE A 148 -9.72 -4.38 -12.11
C PHE A 148 -8.99 -4.91 -13.34
N ILE A 149 -7.93 -4.24 -13.80
CA ILE A 149 -7.11 -4.71 -14.93
C ILE A 149 -6.55 -6.10 -14.63
N ARG A 150 -5.98 -6.29 -13.42
CA ARG A 150 -5.46 -7.60 -12.98
C ARG A 150 -6.56 -8.66 -12.95
N ASN A 151 -7.70 -8.34 -12.37
CA ASN A 151 -8.86 -9.22 -12.26
C ASN A 151 -9.54 -9.55 -13.61
N MET A 152 -9.28 -8.77 -14.65
CA MET A 152 -9.70 -9.03 -16.04
C MET A 152 -8.63 -9.77 -16.87
N GLY A 153 -7.62 -10.35 -16.23
CA GLY A 153 -6.56 -11.10 -16.90
C GLY A 153 -5.42 -10.24 -17.46
N GLY A 154 -5.37 -8.96 -17.11
CA GLY A 154 -4.39 -8.01 -17.63
C GLY A 154 -3.22 -7.73 -16.68
N ALA A 155 -2.70 -8.69 -15.92
CA ALA A 155 -1.64 -8.45 -14.93
C ALA A 155 -0.40 -7.75 -15.53
N SER A 156 0.08 -8.22 -16.70
CA SER A 156 1.20 -7.58 -17.40
C SER A 156 0.85 -6.18 -17.90
N PHE A 157 -0.39 -5.94 -18.33
CA PHE A 157 -0.84 -4.61 -18.74
C PHE A 157 -0.90 -3.66 -17.54
N ALA A 158 -1.40 -4.12 -16.39
CA ALA A 158 -1.40 -3.37 -15.15
C ALA A 158 0.02 -2.96 -14.73
N MET A 159 0.99 -3.88 -14.83
CA MET A 159 2.40 -3.57 -14.59
C MET A 159 2.90 -2.46 -15.53
N VAL A 160 2.67 -2.60 -16.85
CA VAL A 160 3.12 -1.59 -17.82
C VAL A 160 2.45 -0.23 -17.56
N ALA A 161 1.16 -0.20 -17.25
CA ALA A 161 0.45 1.03 -16.92
C ALA A 161 1.05 1.74 -15.70
N MET A 162 1.38 0.99 -14.63
CA MET A 162 2.05 1.52 -13.45
C MET A 162 3.46 2.03 -13.78
N ILE A 163 4.26 1.28 -14.55
CA ILE A 163 5.61 1.68 -14.96
C ILE A 163 5.57 2.97 -15.78
N LEU A 164 4.64 3.10 -16.72
CA LEU A 164 4.47 4.34 -17.50
C LEU A 164 4.18 5.54 -16.60
N GLY A 165 3.32 5.37 -15.58
CA GLY A 165 3.05 6.41 -14.59
C GLY A 165 4.30 6.79 -13.80
N PHE A 166 5.05 5.82 -13.29
CA PHE A 166 6.28 6.06 -12.52
C PHE A 166 7.38 6.71 -13.34
N VAL A 167 7.62 6.24 -14.57
CA VAL A 167 8.59 6.85 -15.48
C VAL A 167 8.18 8.28 -15.82
N THR A 168 6.90 8.52 -16.09
CA THR A 168 6.38 9.88 -16.35
C THR A 168 6.65 10.80 -15.15
N ASN A 169 6.35 10.33 -13.93
CA ASN A 169 6.61 11.09 -12.71
C ASN A 169 8.11 11.42 -12.59
N ILE A 170 9.02 10.44 -12.68
CA ILE A 170 10.47 10.64 -12.58
C ILE A 170 10.99 11.67 -13.61
N VAL A 171 10.52 11.57 -14.86
CA VAL A 171 10.90 12.53 -15.93
C VAL A 171 10.39 13.94 -15.61
N LEU A 172 9.17 14.04 -15.07
CA LEU A 172 8.60 15.33 -14.70
C LEU A 172 9.20 15.90 -13.41
N ASP A 173 9.62 15.09 -12.45
CA ASP A 173 10.37 15.54 -11.28
C ASP A 173 11.70 16.15 -11.72
N TYR A 174 12.44 15.49 -12.62
CA TYR A 174 13.63 16.07 -13.21
C TYR A 174 13.32 17.38 -13.93
N ALA A 175 12.29 17.45 -14.76
CA ALA A 175 11.96 18.64 -15.54
C ALA A 175 11.43 19.80 -14.68
N LEU A 176 10.46 19.52 -13.79
CA LEU A 176 9.75 20.56 -13.04
C LEU A 176 10.47 20.94 -11.75
N VAL A 177 11.01 19.96 -11.01
CA VAL A 177 11.67 20.22 -9.71
C VAL A 177 13.11 20.65 -9.93
N TRP A 178 13.87 19.89 -10.75
CA TRP A 178 15.30 20.13 -10.92
C TRP A 178 15.62 21.24 -11.95
N VAL A 179 15.03 21.17 -13.15
CA VAL A 179 15.35 22.12 -14.23
C VAL A 179 14.56 23.42 -14.10
N ALA A 180 13.24 23.32 -13.94
CA ALA A 180 12.36 24.50 -13.86
C ALA A 180 12.30 25.14 -12.46
N ASN A 181 12.84 24.47 -11.42
CA ASN A 181 12.84 24.93 -10.02
C ASN A 181 11.44 25.29 -9.46
N TRP A 182 10.42 24.50 -9.80
CA TRP A 182 9.06 24.70 -9.30
C TRP A 182 8.86 24.13 -7.87
N GLY A 183 9.91 23.60 -7.26
CA GLY A 183 9.90 23.14 -5.87
C GLY A 183 8.78 22.11 -5.58
N MET A 184 8.05 22.31 -4.47
CA MET A 184 6.99 21.40 -4.03
C MET A 184 5.82 21.31 -5.01
N ALA A 185 5.49 22.41 -5.70
CA ALA A 185 4.46 22.40 -6.74
C ALA A 185 4.86 21.51 -7.92
N GLY A 186 6.13 21.53 -8.32
CA GLY A 186 6.67 20.66 -9.36
C GLY A 186 6.54 19.18 -9.01
N ALA A 187 6.93 18.78 -7.79
CA ALA A 187 6.81 17.40 -7.31
C ALA A 187 5.33 16.92 -7.24
N ALA A 188 4.43 17.76 -6.73
CA ALA A 188 3.02 17.44 -6.69
C ALA A 188 2.42 17.26 -8.09
N LEU A 189 2.75 18.14 -9.04
CA LEU A 189 2.28 18.05 -10.42
C LEU A 189 2.84 16.82 -11.13
N ALA A 190 4.13 16.50 -10.95
CA ALA A 190 4.73 15.30 -11.48
C ALA A 190 4.00 14.03 -11.00
N THR A 191 3.69 13.97 -9.71
CA THR A 191 2.92 12.88 -9.11
C THR A 191 1.52 12.75 -9.74
N ILE A 192 0.77 13.86 -9.84
CA ILE A 192 -0.59 13.85 -10.41
C ILE A 192 -0.58 13.42 -11.87
N ILE A 193 0.34 13.95 -12.67
CA ILE A 193 0.42 13.63 -14.11
C ILE A 193 0.82 12.16 -14.28
N GLY A 194 1.75 11.63 -13.49
CA GLY A 194 2.10 10.22 -13.47
C GLY A 194 0.88 9.33 -13.17
N GLN A 195 0.06 9.71 -12.18
CA GLN A 195 -1.19 9.00 -11.87
C GLN A 195 -2.23 9.14 -12.98
N ALA A 196 -2.33 10.32 -13.62
CA ALA A 196 -3.21 10.52 -14.76
C ALA A 196 -2.83 9.61 -15.94
N VAL A 197 -1.54 9.41 -16.22
CA VAL A 197 -1.06 8.48 -17.25
C VAL A 197 -1.46 7.04 -16.90
N THR A 198 -1.30 6.60 -15.65
CA THR A 198 -1.74 5.29 -15.20
C THR A 198 -3.26 5.11 -15.36
N MET A 199 -4.04 6.11 -14.96
CA MET A 199 -5.50 6.13 -15.13
C MET A 199 -5.91 6.05 -16.62
N LEU A 200 -5.28 6.85 -17.48
CA LEU A 200 -5.56 6.84 -18.92
C LEU A 200 -5.21 5.48 -19.54
N ALA A 201 -4.10 4.87 -19.16
CA ALA A 201 -3.77 3.51 -19.57
C ALA A 201 -4.85 2.50 -19.13
N ALA A 202 -5.38 2.63 -17.91
CA ALA A 202 -6.48 1.79 -17.44
C ALA A 202 -7.76 1.99 -18.30
N ILE A 203 -8.12 3.23 -18.61
CA ILE A 203 -9.26 3.53 -19.48
C ILE A 203 -9.08 2.91 -20.86
N VAL A 204 -7.87 3.00 -21.45
CA VAL A 204 -7.57 2.36 -22.74
C VAL A 204 -7.76 0.84 -22.66
N PHE A 205 -7.36 0.20 -21.55
CA PHE A 205 -7.59 -1.22 -21.33
C PHE A 205 -9.09 -1.56 -21.31
N PHE A 206 -9.90 -0.81 -20.56
CA PHE A 206 -11.35 -1.05 -20.47
C PHE A 206 -12.06 -0.85 -21.80
N VAL A 207 -11.67 0.17 -22.57
CA VAL A 207 -12.22 0.39 -23.93
C VAL A 207 -11.87 -0.79 -24.85
N ARG A 208 -10.61 -1.28 -24.82
CA ARG A 208 -10.18 -2.45 -25.62
C ARG A 208 -10.92 -3.73 -25.21
N LYS A 209 -11.18 -3.90 -23.91
CA LYS A 209 -11.95 -5.03 -23.36
C LYS A 209 -13.47 -4.87 -23.58
N LYS A 210 -13.91 -3.76 -24.20
CA LYS A 210 -15.32 -3.43 -24.42
C LYS A 210 -16.16 -3.46 -23.13
N CYS A 211 -15.56 -3.01 -22.02
CA CYS A 211 -16.28 -2.87 -20.76
C CYS A 211 -17.40 -1.84 -20.93
N ARG A 212 -18.63 -2.26 -20.65
CA ARG A 212 -19.79 -1.37 -20.76
C ARG A 212 -20.10 -0.77 -19.40
N LEU A 213 -20.26 0.55 -19.36
CA LEU A 213 -20.79 1.24 -18.19
C LEU A 213 -22.31 1.02 -18.15
N ARG A 214 -22.76 0.29 -17.13
CA ARG A 214 -24.19 0.03 -16.87
C ARG A 214 -24.46 0.37 -15.43
N LEU A 215 -25.09 1.51 -15.19
CA LEU A 215 -25.51 1.86 -13.84
C LEU A 215 -26.71 0.99 -13.46
N PRO A 216 -26.64 0.29 -12.30
CA PRO A 216 -27.76 -0.48 -11.80
C PRO A 216 -28.87 0.45 -11.26
N GLU A 217 -30.05 -0.12 -11.03
CA GLU A 217 -31.12 0.55 -10.30
C GLU A 217 -30.64 1.01 -8.89
N ALA A 218 -31.22 2.09 -8.38
CA ALA A 218 -30.78 2.74 -7.13
C ALA A 218 -30.68 1.77 -5.93
N LYS A 219 -31.57 0.79 -5.81
CA LYS A 219 -31.53 -0.22 -4.74
C LYS A 219 -30.29 -1.10 -4.86
N ARG A 220 -29.97 -1.57 -6.05
CA ARG A 220 -28.79 -2.41 -6.32
C ARG A 220 -27.48 -1.58 -6.25
N LEU A 221 -27.53 -0.33 -6.69
CA LEU A 221 -26.41 0.60 -6.54
C LEU A 221 -25.98 0.76 -5.07
N ARG A 222 -26.96 0.99 -4.19
CA ARG A 222 -26.72 1.08 -2.73
C ARG A 222 -26.17 -0.24 -2.15
N SER A 223 -26.64 -1.40 -2.64
CA SER A 223 -26.11 -2.70 -2.23
C SER A 223 -24.64 -2.85 -2.59
N PHE A 224 -24.27 -2.58 -3.88
CA PHE A 224 -22.89 -2.64 -4.32
C PHE A 224 -21.98 -1.67 -3.56
N TRP A 225 -22.43 -0.44 -3.30
CA TRP A 225 -21.68 0.52 -2.51
C TRP A 225 -21.47 0.03 -1.07
N GLY A 226 -22.53 -0.49 -0.42
CA GLY A 226 -22.43 -1.02 0.92
C GLY A 226 -21.48 -2.22 1.03
N GLU A 227 -21.53 -3.15 0.07
CA GLU A 227 -20.61 -4.29 -0.01
C GLU A 227 -19.18 -3.83 -0.28
N THR A 228 -18.98 -2.93 -1.26
CA THR A 228 -17.65 -2.38 -1.58
C THR A 228 -17.05 -1.66 -0.38
N LEU A 229 -17.80 -0.80 0.31
CA LEU A 229 -17.31 -0.08 1.50
C LEU A 229 -16.94 -1.04 2.63
N LYS A 230 -17.72 -2.10 2.85
CA LYS A 230 -17.36 -3.11 3.85
C LYS A 230 -16.04 -3.80 3.48
N VAL A 231 -15.92 -4.37 2.31
CA VAL A 231 -14.69 -5.09 1.91
C VAL A 231 -13.49 -4.17 1.85
N SER A 232 -13.68 -2.89 1.44
CA SER A 232 -12.61 -1.92 1.25
C SER A 232 -11.81 -1.58 2.52
N LEU A 233 -12.41 -1.72 3.71
CA LEU A 233 -11.74 -1.42 4.97
C LEU A 233 -10.50 -2.30 5.20
N SER A 234 -10.47 -3.51 4.67
CA SER A 234 -9.32 -4.40 4.81
C SER A 234 -8.13 -3.99 3.93
N PRO A 235 -8.24 -3.89 2.60
CA PRO A 235 -7.14 -3.41 1.78
C PRO A 235 -6.78 -1.95 2.04
N PHE A 236 -7.73 -1.10 2.47
CA PHE A 236 -7.43 0.24 2.99
C PHE A 236 -6.50 0.16 4.20
N GLY A 237 -6.88 -0.62 5.22
CA GLY A 237 -6.07 -0.79 6.43
C GLY A 237 -4.69 -1.36 6.12
N LEU A 238 -4.60 -2.36 5.25
CA LEU A 238 -3.34 -2.96 4.83
C LEU A 238 -2.39 -1.96 4.16
N THR A 239 -2.94 -0.99 3.42
CA THR A 239 -2.17 0.06 2.72
C THR A 239 -1.83 1.23 3.64
N PHE A 240 -2.72 1.62 4.56
CA PHE A 240 -2.57 2.81 5.38
C PHE A 240 -1.91 2.56 6.74
N SER A 241 -2.07 1.37 7.34
CA SER A 241 -1.51 1.04 8.66
C SER A 241 0.00 1.25 8.78
N PRO A 242 0.85 0.95 7.78
CA PRO A 242 2.28 1.25 7.86
C PRO A 242 2.57 2.74 8.07
N THR A 243 1.78 3.63 7.45
CA THR A 243 1.91 5.08 7.65
C THR A 243 1.58 5.47 9.09
N VAL A 244 0.50 4.92 9.65
CA VAL A 244 0.13 5.15 11.06
C VAL A 244 1.22 4.64 12.00
N THR A 245 1.73 3.44 11.77
CA THR A 245 2.84 2.85 12.56
C THR A 245 4.08 3.75 12.52
N MET A 246 4.45 4.26 11.32
CA MET A 246 5.60 5.16 11.18
C MET A 246 5.41 6.46 11.98
N MET A 247 4.22 7.06 11.93
CA MET A 247 3.92 8.29 12.70
C MET A 247 4.00 8.04 14.21
N LEU A 248 3.44 6.93 14.70
CA LEU A 248 3.50 6.55 16.11
C LEU A 248 4.95 6.31 16.55
N MET A 249 5.71 5.54 15.79
CA MET A 249 7.12 5.26 16.09
C MET A 249 7.93 6.55 16.17
N ASN A 250 7.83 7.43 15.19
CA ASN A 250 8.55 8.72 15.19
C ASN A 250 8.22 9.54 16.45
N ARG A 251 6.96 9.58 16.85
CA ARG A 251 6.54 10.30 18.07
C ARG A 251 7.16 9.71 19.33
N PHE A 252 7.16 8.39 19.47
CA PHE A 252 7.70 7.72 20.65
C PHE A 252 9.22 7.72 20.67
N LEU A 253 9.89 7.65 19.51
CA LEU A 253 11.35 7.77 19.41
C LEU A 253 11.83 9.16 19.82
N LEU A 254 11.09 10.23 19.51
CA LEU A 254 11.39 11.58 20.00
C LEU A 254 11.11 11.72 21.51
N LEU A 255 10.11 11.01 22.03
CA LEU A 255 9.73 11.11 23.44
C LEU A 255 10.71 10.39 24.38
N TYR A 256 11.25 9.24 23.95
CA TYR A 256 12.11 8.36 24.79
C TYR A 256 13.57 8.33 24.33
N GLY A 257 13.89 8.90 23.18
CA GLY A 257 15.21 9.00 22.58
C GLY A 257 15.49 10.41 22.08
N ASP A 258 15.97 10.51 20.86
CA ASP A 258 16.42 11.75 20.23
C ASP A 258 16.15 11.74 18.71
N GLU A 259 16.55 12.82 18.03
CA GLU A 259 16.47 12.95 16.57
C GLU A 259 17.30 11.87 15.85
N GLN A 260 18.40 11.41 16.45
CA GLN A 260 19.21 10.33 15.91
C GLN A 260 18.45 9.01 15.86
N ALA A 261 17.68 8.69 16.91
CA ALA A 261 16.82 7.50 16.94
C ALA A 261 15.77 7.53 15.82
N VAL A 262 15.18 8.70 15.54
CA VAL A 262 14.25 8.88 14.43
C VAL A 262 14.94 8.68 13.08
N ALA A 263 16.15 9.22 12.91
CA ALA A 263 16.92 9.03 11.67
C ALA A 263 17.27 7.55 11.42
N ILE A 264 17.68 6.82 12.46
CA ILE A 264 17.95 5.38 12.41
C ILE A 264 16.67 4.64 11.98
N TYR A 265 15.53 4.93 12.63
CA TYR A 265 14.25 4.29 12.30
C TYR A 265 13.79 4.63 10.87
N GLY A 266 14.01 5.85 10.40
CA GLY A 266 13.73 6.26 9.03
C GLY A 266 14.43 5.37 8.00
N CYS A 267 15.74 5.12 8.16
CA CYS A 267 16.50 4.23 7.29
C CYS A 267 15.95 2.79 7.31
N ILE A 268 15.64 2.26 8.51
CA ILE A 268 15.04 0.94 8.67
C ILE A 268 13.66 0.89 8.01
N GLY A 269 12.83 1.91 8.23
CA GLY A 269 11.49 2.03 7.70
C GLY A 269 11.44 2.02 6.17
N TYR A 270 12.37 2.68 5.49
CA TYR A 270 12.48 2.64 4.03
C TYR A 270 12.74 1.22 3.52
N ILE A 271 13.69 0.51 4.10
CA ILE A 271 13.99 -0.88 3.71
C ILE A 271 12.79 -1.80 3.95
N ILE A 272 12.18 -1.71 5.12
CA ILE A 272 11.01 -2.53 5.47
C ILE A 272 9.82 -2.20 4.56
N SER A 273 9.63 -0.94 4.19
CA SER A 273 8.57 -0.53 3.25
C SER A 273 8.74 -1.16 1.86
N ILE A 274 9.97 -1.28 1.36
CA ILE A 274 10.23 -1.97 0.08
C ILE A 274 9.84 -3.44 0.18
N ILE A 275 10.18 -4.11 1.29
CA ILE A 275 9.80 -5.52 1.51
C ILE A 275 8.28 -5.66 1.59
N TYR A 276 7.59 -4.72 2.25
CA TYR A 276 6.12 -4.67 2.29
C TYR A 276 5.51 -4.56 0.89
N LEU A 277 6.06 -3.71 0.03
CA LEU A 277 5.60 -3.56 -1.35
C LEU A 277 5.79 -4.85 -2.16
N LEU A 278 6.91 -5.55 -2.00
CA LEU A 278 7.14 -6.83 -2.66
C LEU A 278 6.12 -7.90 -2.21
N LEU A 279 5.85 -7.98 -0.90
CA LEU A 279 4.85 -8.89 -0.33
C LEU A 279 3.43 -8.51 -0.80
N GLN A 280 3.12 -7.23 -0.90
CA GLN A 280 1.86 -6.75 -1.47
C GLN A 280 1.74 -7.19 -2.94
N GLY A 281 2.83 -7.13 -3.70
CA GLY A 281 2.87 -7.64 -5.07
C GLY A 281 2.52 -9.12 -5.18
N VAL A 282 2.97 -9.95 -4.24
CA VAL A 282 2.59 -11.38 -4.18
C VAL A 282 1.11 -11.53 -3.83
N GLY A 283 0.62 -10.82 -2.81
CA GLY A 283 -0.77 -10.85 -2.38
C GLY A 283 -1.74 -10.40 -3.48
N ASP A 284 -1.52 -9.21 -4.02
CA ASP A 284 -2.35 -8.61 -5.06
C ASP A 284 -2.26 -9.34 -6.41
N GLY A 285 -1.10 -10.01 -6.67
CA GLY A 285 -0.94 -10.84 -7.86
C GLY A 285 -1.68 -12.18 -7.76
N SER A 286 -1.76 -12.77 -6.56
CA SER A 286 -2.48 -14.03 -6.33
C SER A 286 -3.98 -13.85 -6.13
N GLN A 287 -4.42 -12.67 -5.70
CA GLN A 287 -5.81 -12.35 -5.37
C GLN A 287 -6.80 -12.63 -6.52
N PRO A 288 -6.56 -12.23 -7.79
CA PRO A 288 -7.51 -12.50 -8.88
C PRO A 288 -7.81 -13.98 -9.08
N LEU A 289 -6.76 -14.82 -8.99
CA LEU A 289 -6.91 -16.27 -9.12
C LEU A 289 -7.69 -16.86 -7.95
N ILE A 290 -7.41 -16.43 -6.73
CA ILE A 290 -8.12 -16.88 -5.53
C ILE A 290 -9.61 -16.51 -5.62
N SER A 291 -9.92 -15.28 -6.00
CA SER A 291 -11.32 -14.80 -6.12
C SER A 291 -12.08 -15.52 -7.23
N GLU A 292 -11.44 -15.78 -8.37
CA GLU A 292 -12.05 -16.52 -9.48
C GLU A 292 -12.34 -17.98 -9.09
N GLN A 293 -11.35 -18.66 -8.49
CA GLN A 293 -11.48 -20.05 -8.03
C GLN A 293 -12.53 -20.16 -6.91
N TYR A 294 -12.58 -19.19 -6.00
CA TYR A 294 -13.59 -19.09 -4.97
C TYR A 294 -15.00 -18.91 -5.56
N GLY A 295 -15.15 -17.99 -6.52
CA GLY A 295 -16.42 -17.77 -7.23
C GLY A 295 -16.94 -19.00 -7.98
N ARG A 296 -16.02 -19.86 -8.49
CA ARG A 296 -16.34 -21.16 -9.10
C ARG A 296 -16.63 -22.29 -8.09
N GLY A 297 -16.40 -22.06 -6.79
CA GLY A 297 -16.52 -23.08 -5.76
C GLY A 297 -15.37 -24.11 -5.74
N ASP A 298 -14.27 -23.89 -6.49
CA ASP A 298 -13.10 -24.81 -6.55
C ASP A 298 -12.18 -24.57 -5.34
N ARG A 299 -12.59 -25.10 -4.18
CA ARG A 299 -11.82 -25.00 -2.93
C ARG A 299 -10.43 -25.66 -3.03
N ALA A 300 -10.25 -26.65 -3.89
CA ALA A 300 -8.96 -27.31 -4.08
C ALA A 300 -7.99 -26.40 -4.83
N ALA A 301 -8.46 -25.71 -5.87
CA ALA A 301 -7.67 -24.71 -6.58
C ALA A 301 -7.30 -23.52 -5.67
N VAL A 302 -8.25 -23.00 -4.87
CA VAL A 302 -7.99 -21.94 -3.89
C VAL A 302 -6.84 -22.33 -2.95
N ARG A 303 -6.91 -23.53 -2.35
CA ARG A 303 -5.85 -24.02 -1.44
C ARG A 303 -4.50 -24.15 -2.13
N HIS A 304 -4.48 -24.62 -3.38
CA HIS A 304 -3.25 -24.75 -4.16
C HIS A 304 -2.64 -23.37 -4.46
N THR A 305 -3.43 -22.42 -4.95
CA THR A 305 -2.99 -21.04 -5.22
C THR A 305 -2.49 -20.34 -3.96
N LEU A 306 -3.22 -20.50 -2.84
CA LEU A 306 -2.82 -19.96 -1.54
C LEU A 306 -1.48 -20.54 -1.06
N SER A 307 -1.27 -21.85 -1.21
CA SER A 307 0.02 -22.50 -0.86
C SER A 307 1.16 -21.94 -1.70
N MET A 308 0.95 -21.74 -3.02
CA MET A 308 1.95 -21.09 -3.88
C MET A 308 2.23 -19.65 -3.47
N ALA A 309 1.20 -18.89 -3.05
CA ALA A 309 1.37 -17.52 -2.58
C ALA A 309 2.19 -17.45 -1.28
N TYR A 310 1.95 -18.35 -0.31
CA TYR A 310 2.79 -18.46 0.89
C TYR A 310 4.23 -18.81 0.55
N MET A 311 4.45 -19.76 -0.36
CA MET A 311 5.80 -20.16 -0.78
C MET A 311 6.53 -19.01 -1.49
N ALA A 312 5.85 -18.31 -2.42
CA ALA A 312 6.42 -17.17 -3.12
C ALA A 312 6.76 -16.03 -2.12
N ALA A 313 5.86 -15.71 -1.18
CA ALA A 313 6.09 -14.70 -0.16
C ALA A 313 7.26 -15.08 0.77
N ALA A 314 7.36 -16.36 1.17
CA ALA A 314 8.48 -16.85 1.98
C ALA A 314 9.81 -16.73 1.23
N VAL A 315 9.86 -17.11 -0.04
CA VAL A 315 11.08 -16.99 -0.88
C VAL A 315 11.49 -15.53 -1.02
N VAL A 316 10.56 -14.64 -1.38
CA VAL A 316 10.81 -13.19 -1.49
C VAL A 316 11.35 -12.66 -0.16
N THR A 317 10.71 -13.01 0.95
CA THR A 317 11.11 -12.56 2.29
C THR A 317 12.51 -13.04 2.65
N VAL A 318 12.82 -14.33 2.48
CA VAL A 318 14.14 -14.88 2.79
C VAL A 318 15.23 -14.24 1.95
N VAL A 319 14.99 -14.05 0.65
CA VAL A 319 15.95 -13.37 -0.25
C VAL A 319 16.20 -11.94 0.23
N CYS A 320 15.13 -11.19 0.55
CA CYS A 320 15.25 -9.83 1.07
C CYS A 320 15.96 -9.80 2.44
N MET A 321 15.60 -10.68 3.37
CA MET A 321 16.23 -10.77 4.69
C MET A 321 17.73 -11.03 4.58
N LEU A 322 18.14 -12.00 3.77
CA LEU A 322 19.54 -12.33 3.56
C LEU A 322 20.28 -11.15 2.89
N GLY A 323 19.74 -10.59 1.82
CA GLY A 323 20.35 -9.46 1.12
C GLY A 323 20.53 -8.24 2.02
N VAL A 324 19.49 -7.87 2.76
CA VAL A 324 19.52 -6.72 3.68
C VAL A 324 20.42 -6.99 4.89
N PHE A 325 20.39 -8.20 5.43
CA PHE A 325 21.27 -8.57 6.56
C PHE A 325 22.76 -8.52 6.18
N LEU A 326 23.12 -9.02 4.99
CA LEU A 326 24.48 -8.96 4.47
C LEU A 326 24.94 -7.52 4.17
N ALA A 327 24.00 -6.66 3.75
CA ALA A 327 24.29 -5.26 3.44
C ALA A 327 24.09 -4.29 4.63
N ARG A 328 23.72 -4.78 5.82
CA ARG A 328 23.28 -3.95 6.97
C ARG A 328 24.21 -2.83 7.35
N ASP A 329 25.52 -3.05 7.24
CA ASP A 329 26.55 -2.06 7.59
C ASP A 329 26.65 -0.90 6.57
N LYS A 330 25.98 -1.03 5.42
CA LYS A 330 25.93 -0.04 4.34
C LYS A 330 24.57 0.61 4.15
N VAL A 331 23.54 0.09 4.81
CA VAL A 331 22.15 0.56 4.63
C VAL A 331 21.99 2.02 5.02
N GLY A 332 22.52 2.45 6.15
CA GLY A 332 22.46 3.85 6.57
C GLY A 332 23.19 4.78 5.58
N VAL A 333 24.34 4.34 5.07
CA VAL A 333 25.13 5.12 4.08
C VAL A 333 24.33 5.33 2.79
N LEU A 334 23.57 4.31 2.35
CA LEU A 334 22.70 4.41 1.16
C LEU A 334 21.67 5.55 1.28
N PHE A 335 21.21 5.84 2.50
CA PHE A 335 20.26 6.91 2.79
C PHE A 335 20.92 8.19 3.32
N GLY A 336 22.25 8.32 3.22
CA GLY A 336 22.96 9.53 3.65
C GLY A 336 23.07 9.71 5.17
N ALA A 337 22.83 8.64 5.95
CA ALA A 337 22.96 8.70 7.40
C ALA A 337 24.40 8.96 7.84
N SER A 338 24.58 9.67 8.97
CA SER A 338 25.90 9.85 9.61
C SER A 338 26.53 8.51 9.98
N ALA A 339 27.85 8.48 10.13
CA ALA A 339 28.57 7.27 10.52
C ALA A 339 27.99 6.66 11.81
N GLN A 340 27.64 7.49 12.80
CA GLN A 340 27.07 7.06 14.06
C GLN A 340 25.66 6.46 13.85
N SER A 341 24.80 7.10 13.04
CA SER A 341 23.47 6.59 12.72
C SER A 341 23.53 5.29 11.92
N ASN A 342 24.52 5.14 11.02
CA ASN A 342 24.70 3.90 10.26
C ASN A 342 25.04 2.70 11.18
N VAL A 343 25.85 2.91 12.20
CA VAL A 343 26.11 1.88 13.24
C VAL A 343 24.79 1.50 13.96
N GLY A 344 23.98 2.49 14.33
CA GLY A 344 22.67 2.26 14.93
C GLY A 344 21.72 1.48 14.01
N VAL A 345 21.68 1.81 12.70
CA VAL A 345 20.92 1.04 11.71
C VAL A 345 21.37 -0.41 11.67
N ALA A 346 22.69 -0.66 11.57
CA ALA A 346 23.23 -2.02 11.53
C ALA A 346 22.91 -2.85 12.77
N GLN A 347 22.82 -2.21 13.94
CA GLN A 347 22.47 -2.86 15.22
C GLN A 347 20.97 -3.13 15.35
N MET A 348 20.10 -2.19 14.93
CA MET A 348 18.64 -2.31 15.11
C MET A 348 17.96 -3.11 13.99
N LEU A 349 18.49 -3.07 12.77
CA LEU A 349 17.91 -3.73 11.61
C LEU A 349 17.59 -5.22 11.82
N PRO A 350 18.43 -6.06 12.43
CA PRO A 350 18.13 -7.46 12.68
C PRO A 350 16.85 -7.70 13.47
N TYR A 351 16.50 -6.82 14.42
CA TYR A 351 15.25 -6.92 15.19
C TYR A 351 14.01 -6.75 14.30
N TYR A 352 14.09 -5.92 13.27
CA TYR A 352 13.01 -5.69 12.31
C TYR A 352 12.98 -6.74 11.20
N LEU A 353 14.11 -7.38 10.90
CA LEU A 353 14.18 -8.51 9.97
C LEU A 353 13.58 -9.78 10.56
N ALA A 354 13.77 -10.03 11.86
CA ALA A 354 13.37 -11.26 12.52
C ALA A 354 11.87 -11.64 12.32
N PRO A 355 10.89 -10.74 12.45
CA PRO A 355 9.48 -11.08 12.26
C PRO A 355 8.99 -11.06 10.82
N LEU A 356 9.84 -10.79 9.81
CA LEU A 356 9.39 -10.62 8.42
C LEU A 356 8.72 -11.86 7.83
N LEU A 357 9.13 -13.06 8.24
CA LEU A 357 8.42 -14.29 7.80
C LEU A 357 7.01 -14.38 8.39
N PHE A 358 6.83 -13.91 9.62
CA PHE A 358 5.51 -13.81 10.26
C PHE A 358 4.65 -12.78 9.53
N LEU A 359 5.24 -11.64 9.19
CA LEU A 359 4.59 -10.62 8.40
C LEU A 359 4.18 -11.14 7.01
N ALA A 360 5.05 -11.89 6.32
CA ALA A 360 4.73 -12.48 5.03
C ALA A 360 3.50 -13.39 5.13
N TYR A 361 3.45 -14.24 6.17
CA TYR A 361 2.28 -15.08 6.42
C TYR A 361 1.01 -14.24 6.65
N VAL A 362 1.09 -13.23 7.52
CA VAL A 362 -0.03 -12.32 7.83
C VAL A 362 -0.54 -11.64 6.57
N ARG A 363 0.35 -11.09 5.73
CA ARG A 363 0.00 -10.39 4.49
C ARG A 363 -0.74 -11.30 3.49
N ILE A 364 -0.25 -12.51 3.27
CA ILE A 364 -0.90 -13.46 2.36
C ILE A 364 -2.24 -13.98 2.94
N THR A 365 -2.30 -14.24 4.24
CA THR A 365 -3.55 -14.64 4.92
C THR A 365 -4.61 -13.54 4.81
N THR A 366 -4.22 -12.29 5.02
CA THR A 366 -5.12 -11.14 4.83
C THR A 366 -5.63 -11.05 3.39
N SER A 367 -4.72 -11.22 2.41
CA SER A 367 -5.06 -11.22 0.99
C SER A 367 -6.06 -12.34 0.65
N TYR A 368 -5.87 -13.51 1.21
CA TYR A 368 -6.81 -14.62 1.07
C TYR A 368 -8.19 -14.29 1.67
N PHE A 369 -8.25 -13.73 2.87
CA PHE A 369 -9.52 -13.42 3.52
C PHE A 369 -10.34 -12.37 2.76
N TYR A 370 -9.74 -11.28 2.30
CA TYR A 370 -10.51 -10.33 1.50
C TYR A 370 -10.83 -10.87 0.10
N ALA A 371 -9.97 -11.70 -0.51
CA ALA A 371 -10.22 -12.33 -1.80
C ALA A 371 -11.39 -13.35 -1.77
N THR A 372 -11.72 -13.87 -0.61
CA THR A 372 -12.83 -14.80 -0.35
C THR A 372 -13.99 -14.14 0.40
N GLU A 373 -14.02 -12.83 0.51
CA GLU A 373 -15.03 -12.03 1.21
C GLU A 373 -15.22 -12.41 2.71
N GLU A 374 -14.19 -13.01 3.35
CA GLU A 374 -14.17 -13.29 4.79
C GLU A 374 -13.80 -12.02 5.58
N MET A 375 -14.70 -11.03 5.58
CA MET A 375 -14.43 -9.65 6.00
C MET A 375 -14.01 -9.55 7.47
N ILE A 376 -14.69 -10.23 8.40
CA ILE A 376 -14.40 -10.12 9.83
C ILE A 376 -13.00 -10.61 10.15
N LEU A 377 -12.60 -11.78 9.61
CA LEU A 377 -11.26 -12.33 9.78
C LEU A 377 -10.21 -11.39 9.18
N SER A 378 -10.50 -10.82 8.02
CA SER A 378 -9.62 -9.85 7.37
C SER A 378 -9.43 -8.58 8.20
N TYR A 379 -10.48 -8.04 8.83
CA TYR A 379 -10.37 -6.85 9.69
C TYR A 379 -9.53 -7.12 10.93
N ILE A 380 -9.80 -8.21 11.64
CA ILE A 380 -9.08 -8.54 12.86
C ILE A 380 -7.58 -8.60 12.58
N ILE A 381 -7.17 -9.32 11.52
CA ILE A 381 -5.76 -9.50 11.22
C ILE A 381 -5.09 -8.20 10.73
N VAL A 382 -5.79 -7.37 9.93
CA VAL A 382 -5.24 -6.10 9.41
C VAL A 382 -5.02 -5.08 10.50
N TYR A 383 -5.98 -4.93 11.42
CA TYR A 383 -5.92 -3.92 12.46
C TYR A 383 -5.22 -4.40 13.72
N ALA A 384 -4.91 -5.71 13.85
CA ALA A 384 -4.16 -6.24 14.98
C ALA A 384 -2.75 -5.62 15.10
N GLU A 385 -2.01 -5.50 13.98
CA GLU A 385 -0.64 -4.96 14.00
C GLU A 385 -0.58 -3.52 14.53
N PRO A 386 -1.32 -2.52 13.99
CA PRO A 386 -1.29 -1.16 14.52
C PRO A 386 -1.84 -1.06 15.96
N VAL A 387 -2.84 -1.86 16.33
CA VAL A 387 -3.38 -1.89 17.69
C VAL A 387 -2.33 -2.45 18.66
N PHE A 388 -1.71 -3.57 18.37
CA PHE A 388 -0.64 -4.11 19.20
C PHE A 388 0.57 -3.17 19.26
N THR A 389 0.95 -2.53 18.13
CA THR A 389 2.02 -1.55 18.12
C THR A 389 1.70 -0.40 19.08
N LEU A 390 0.50 0.16 19.01
CA LEU A 390 0.07 1.24 19.89
C LEU A 390 0.11 0.81 21.38
N LEU A 391 -0.47 -0.34 21.69
CA LEU A 391 -0.47 -0.87 23.07
C LEU A 391 0.95 -1.10 23.59
N LEU A 392 1.83 -1.70 22.79
CA LEU A 392 3.21 -1.97 23.17
C LEU A 392 4.03 -0.68 23.31
N LEU A 393 3.77 0.34 22.48
CA LEU A 393 4.41 1.66 22.63
C LEU A 393 4.01 2.38 23.90
N PHE A 394 2.82 2.13 24.45
CA PHE A 394 2.45 2.66 25.76
C PHE A 394 2.99 1.85 26.93
N ILE A 395 3.17 0.55 26.78
CA ILE A 395 3.55 -0.35 27.88
C ILE A 395 5.08 -0.51 27.98
N LEU A 396 5.74 -0.92 26.90
CA LEU A 396 7.16 -1.30 26.93
C LEU A 396 8.10 -0.15 27.32
N PRO A 397 7.93 1.09 26.86
CA PRO A 397 8.84 2.17 27.21
C PRO A 397 8.80 2.55 28.69
N GLN A 398 7.73 2.23 29.42
CA GLN A 398 7.67 2.46 30.86
C GLN A 398 8.72 1.63 31.64
N PHE A 399 9.04 0.43 31.13
CA PHE A 399 9.98 -0.50 31.75
C PHE A 399 11.35 -0.50 31.06
N LEU A 400 11.36 -0.40 29.73
CA LEU A 400 12.54 -0.59 28.89
C LEU A 400 13.01 0.71 28.22
N LYS A 401 12.35 1.85 28.49
CA LYS A 401 12.68 3.14 27.89
C LYS A 401 12.77 3.04 26.35
N LEU A 402 13.83 3.58 25.75
CA LEU A 402 14.04 3.57 24.30
C LEU A 402 14.07 2.16 23.68
N THR A 403 14.64 1.18 24.39
CA THR A 403 14.63 -0.23 23.93
C THR A 403 13.20 -0.76 23.77
N GLY A 404 12.29 -0.35 24.67
CA GLY A 404 10.88 -0.70 24.58
C GLY A 404 10.20 -0.13 23.32
N VAL A 405 10.59 1.07 22.88
CA VAL A 405 10.11 1.65 21.62
C VAL A 405 10.58 0.80 20.42
N TRP A 406 11.87 0.45 20.38
CA TRP A 406 12.44 -0.37 19.30
C TRP A 406 11.78 -1.74 19.18
N LEU A 407 11.41 -2.37 20.28
CA LEU A 407 10.81 -3.70 20.30
C LEU A 407 9.31 -3.71 20.00
N ALA A 408 8.63 -2.56 20.04
CA ALA A 408 7.18 -2.49 19.91
C ALA A 408 6.68 -3.08 18.58
N VAL A 409 7.24 -2.65 17.44
CA VAL A 409 6.83 -3.15 16.10
C VAL A 409 7.16 -4.63 15.91
N PRO A 410 8.40 -5.13 16.15
CA PRO A 410 8.71 -6.54 16.03
C PRO A 410 7.82 -7.47 16.87
N LEU A 411 7.50 -7.07 18.09
CA LEU A 411 6.62 -7.84 18.97
C LEU A 411 5.15 -7.76 18.52
N ALA A 412 4.69 -6.60 18.04
CA ALA A 412 3.35 -6.45 17.47
C ALA A 412 3.15 -7.37 16.26
N GLN A 413 4.13 -7.47 15.36
CA GLN A 413 4.10 -8.36 14.21
C GLN A 413 4.05 -9.83 14.62
N THR A 414 4.80 -10.20 15.64
CA THR A 414 4.79 -11.56 16.23
C THR A 414 3.43 -11.89 16.85
N ALA A 415 2.84 -10.95 17.59
CA ALA A 415 1.50 -11.09 18.15
C ALA A 415 0.42 -11.21 17.06
N THR A 416 0.52 -10.37 16.01
CA THR A 416 -0.40 -10.42 14.85
C THR A 416 -0.30 -11.77 14.11
N PHE A 417 0.88 -12.34 13.99
CA PHE A 417 1.05 -13.68 13.44
C PHE A 417 0.31 -14.74 14.24
N ALA A 418 0.36 -14.69 15.60
CA ALA A 418 -0.39 -15.60 16.44
C ALA A 418 -1.92 -15.47 16.21
N VAL A 419 -2.43 -14.23 16.07
CA VAL A 419 -3.83 -13.98 15.69
C VAL A 419 -4.13 -14.62 14.33
N GLY A 420 -3.29 -14.41 13.32
CA GLY A 420 -3.47 -14.97 11.98
C GLY A 420 -3.51 -16.50 11.96
N LEU A 421 -2.72 -17.17 12.82
CA LEU A 421 -2.78 -18.63 12.97
C LEU A 421 -4.11 -19.10 13.55
N ILE A 422 -4.63 -18.40 14.56
CA ILE A 422 -5.92 -18.72 15.17
C ILE A 422 -7.03 -18.56 14.14
N GLU A 423 -7.07 -17.44 13.43
CA GLU A 423 -8.08 -17.15 12.42
C GLU A 423 -8.05 -18.12 11.25
N SER A 424 -6.86 -18.53 10.81
CA SER A 424 -6.72 -19.54 9.76
C SER A 424 -7.30 -20.91 10.19
N ARG A 425 -7.24 -21.25 11.48
CA ARG A 425 -7.89 -22.46 12.03
C ARG A 425 -9.41 -22.31 12.06
N VAL A 426 -9.93 -21.15 12.50
CA VAL A 426 -11.36 -20.84 12.50
C VAL A 426 -11.94 -20.89 11.09
N ALA A 427 -11.26 -20.30 10.11
CA ALA A 427 -11.68 -20.33 8.71
C ALA A 427 -11.74 -21.76 8.15
N LYS A 428 -10.78 -22.64 8.52
CA LYS A 428 -10.81 -24.06 8.14
C LYS A 428 -11.99 -24.81 8.75
N GLN A 429 -12.34 -24.53 10.00
CA GLN A 429 -13.48 -25.17 10.67
C GLN A 429 -14.84 -24.79 10.06
N LYS A 430 -14.99 -23.53 9.63
CA LYS A 430 -16.20 -23.07 8.92
C LYS A 430 -16.35 -23.65 7.51
N ALA A 431 -15.25 -24.12 6.92
CA ALA A 431 -15.24 -24.69 5.58
C ALA A 431 -15.53 -26.21 5.53
N VAL A 432 -15.58 -26.86 6.68
CA VAL A 432 -16.01 -28.25 6.89
C VAL A 432 -17.49 -28.29 7.22
#